data_f16b78707bb8ca29c0e756c63369a5da
#
_entry.id   f16b78707bb8ca29c0e756c63369a5da
#
_cell.length_a   1.000
_cell.length_b   1.000
_cell.length_c   1.000
_cell.angle_alpha   90.00
_cell.angle_beta   90.00
_cell.angle_gamma   90.00
#
_symmetry.space_group_name_H-M   'P 1'
#
loop_
_entity.id
_entity.type
_entity.pdbx_description
1 polymer ?
#
loop_
_entity_poly.entity_id
_entity_poly.type
_entity_poly.pdbx_seq_one_letter_code
_entity_poly.pdbx_strand_id
1 'polypeptide(L)'
;MERKYCTTRYGKLSYLDSNSGYPVIFLHGFGGTGNTWLKTTPYLEKCIRPVLVDLLGHGHSDKPDIEYTVQQQAESIVDLISTLEISKFSIAGNSYGGWITLKLASGMLEPDMIFPVDSAGISPALSNGSRENMNRVLDSILKLRNYNNRNALERIMENNKKQEEKISDTALGNIKSKTTIIWGSADNIIPVSYGHAMESKISGSELIIMANAGHTPFIDMPEEFADIINRKIKDSSLC
;
A
#
# COMPACT_ATOMS: atom_id res chain seq x y z
N MET A 1 16.22 4.88 -10.82
CA MET A 1 16.02 4.16 -9.53
C MET A 1 16.78 2.85 -9.57
N GLU A 2 17.38 2.47 -8.45
CA GLU A 2 18.18 1.27 -8.29
C GLU A 2 17.42 0.23 -7.46
N ARG A 3 17.55 -1.07 -7.81
CA ARG A 3 16.97 -2.16 -7.01
C ARG A 3 17.91 -2.53 -5.88
N LYS A 4 17.35 -2.53 -4.69
CA LYS A 4 18.05 -2.85 -3.44
C LYS A 4 17.29 -3.92 -2.66
N TYR A 5 17.95 -4.43 -1.64
CA TYR A 5 17.40 -5.44 -0.75
C TYR A 5 17.65 -5.08 0.70
N CYS A 6 16.65 -5.33 1.55
CA CYS A 6 16.73 -5.21 2.99
C CYS A 6 16.44 -6.57 3.63
N THR A 7 17.24 -7.00 4.58
CA THR A 7 16.95 -8.19 5.39
C THR A 7 15.97 -7.80 6.50
N THR A 8 14.82 -8.46 6.52
CA THR A 8 13.81 -8.31 7.58
C THR A 8 13.78 -9.57 8.45
N ARG A 9 13.03 -9.54 9.55
CA ARG A 9 12.81 -10.71 10.43
C ARG A 9 12.15 -11.91 9.73
N TYR A 10 11.50 -11.69 8.57
CA TYR A 10 10.78 -12.72 7.82
C TYR A 10 11.41 -13.10 6.49
N GLY A 11 12.44 -12.41 6.03
CA GLY A 11 13.09 -12.61 4.74
C GLY A 11 13.53 -11.30 4.12
N LYS A 12 14.06 -11.35 2.89
CA LYS A 12 14.51 -10.16 2.19
C LYS A 12 13.38 -9.45 1.47
N LEU A 13 13.23 -8.15 1.72
CA LEU A 13 12.43 -7.24 0.90
C LEU A 13 13.29 -6.68 -0.24
N SER A 14 12.71 -6.67 -1.43
CA SER A 14 13.21 -5.94 -2.58
C SER A 14 12.51 -4.58 -2.69
N TYR A 15 13.24 -3.55 -3.05
CA TYR A 15 12.68 -2.23 -3.31
C TYR A 15 13.48 -1.47 -4.37
N LEU A 16 12.81 -0.54 -5.07
CA LEU A 16 13.46 0.44 -5.94
C LEU A 16 13.56 1.75 -5.18
N ASP A 17 14.73 2.39 -5.25
CA ASP A 17 15.02 3.61 -4.50
C ASP A 17 15.65 4.67 -5.41
N SER A 18 15.21 5.92 -5.33
CA SER A 18 15.83 7.06 -6.00
C SER A 18 17.00 7.66 -5.23
N ASN A 19 17.21 7.25 -3.98
CA ASN A 19 18.31 7.61 -3.08
C ASN A 19 18.33 9.06 -2.57
N SER A 20 17.51 9.97 -3.07
CA SER A 20 17.58 11.40 -2.70
C SER A 20 16.21 12.01 -2.56
N GLY A 21 16.04 12.89 -1.59
CA GLY A 21 14.83 13.62 -1.30
C GLY A 21 14.07 13.13 -0.07
N TYR A 22 12.87 13.68 0.16
CA TYR A 22 11.96 13.28 1.22
C TYR A 22 11.34 11.89 0.92
N PRO A 23 11.49 10.89 1.79
CA PRO A 23 11.04 9.53 1.50
C PRO A 23 9.52 9.39 1.47
N VAL A 24 9.01 8.85 0.38
CA VAL A 24 7.64 8.33 0.28
C VAL A 24 7.71 6.85 -0.04
N ILE A 25 7.24 6.01 0.89
CA ILE A 25 7.23 4.56 0.76
C ILE A 25 5.96 4.15 0.02
N PHE A 26 6.09 3.48 -1.11
CA PHE A 26 4.97 3.05 -1.93
C PHE A 26 4.74 1.54 -1.80
N LEU A 27 3.54 1.15 -1.33
CA LEU A 27 3.12 -0.22 -1.10
C LEU A 27 2.04 -0.61 -2.12
N HIS A 28 2.32 -1.65 -2.91
CA HIS A 28 1.42 -2.11 -3.97
C HIS A 28 0.24 -2.94 -3.45
N GLY A 29 -0.79 -3.12 -4.27
CA GLY A 29 -1.93 -4.00 -4.01
C GLY A 29 -1.59 -5.49 -4.16
N PHE A 30 -2.53 -6.35 -3.78
CA PHE A 30 -2.42 -7.81 -3.88
C PHE A 30 -2.01 -8.26 -5.29
N GLY A 31 -1.03 -9.14 -5.37
CA GLY A 31 -0.47 -9.62 -6.64
C GLY A 31 0.35 -8.59 -7.42
N GLY A 32 0.51 -7.36 -6.91
CA GLY A 32 1.32 -6.29 -7.49
C GLY A 32 2.82 -6.43 -7.25
N THR A 33 3.55 -5.37 -7.55
CA THR A 33 4.97 -5.16 -7.23
C THR A 33 5.25 -3.67 -7.13
N GLY A 34 6.39 -3.27 -6.59
CA GLY A 34 6.83 -1.87 -6.59
C GLY A 34 6.82 -1.22 -7.99
N ASN A 35 7.04 -2.01 -9.03
CA ASN A 35 7.02 -1.50 -10.42
C ASN A 35 5.66 -0.92 -10.84
N THR A 36 4.55 -1.26 -10.16
CA THR A 36 3.23 -0.70 -10.48
C THR A 36 3.19 0.82 -10.33
N TRP A 37 4.04 1.38 -9.47
CA TRP A 37 4.16 2.81 -9.21
C TRP A 37 5.06 3.58 -10.20
N LEU A 38 5.79 2.86 -11.07
CA LEU A 38 6.73 3.50 -12.02
C LEU A 38 6.08 4.46 -13.01
N LYS A 39 4.78 4.30 -13.28
CA LYS A 39 4.06 5.27 -14.14
C LYS A 39 3.88 6.63 -13.47
N THR A 40 3.78 6.66 -12.15
CA THR A 40 3.61 7.88 -11.35
C THR A 40 4.93 8.59 -11.09
N THR A 41 6.04 7.84 -10.92
CA THR A 41 7.32 8.42 -10.49
C THR A 41 7.87 9.55 -11.37
N PRO A 42 7.66 9.59 -12.72
CA PRO A 42 8.13 10.70 -13.55
C PRO A 42 7.47 12.06 -13.25
N TYR A 43 6.29 12.03 -12.62
CA TYR A 43 5.49 13.22 -12.28
C TYR A 43 5.69 13.67 -10.82
N LEU A 44 6.40 12.89 -10.00
CA LEU A 44 6.73 13.31 -8.64
C LEU A 44 7.77 14.45 -8.66
N GLU A 45 7.62 15.38 -7.72
CA GLU A 45 8.60 16.47 -7.52
C GLU A 45 9.99 15.91 -7.20
N LYS A 46 11.04 16.60 -7.66
CA LYS A 46 12.44 16.18 -7.48
C LYS A 46 12.87 16.06 -6.02
N CYS A 47 12.21 16.78 -5.14
CA CYS A 47 12.46 16.71 -3.70
C CYS A 47 11.86 15.46 -3.05
N ILE A 48 11.01 14.70 -3.72
CA ILE A 48 10.44 13.44 -3.24
C ILE A 48 11.38 12.28 -3.62
N ARG A 49 11.68 11.43 -2.64
CA ARG A 49 12.39 10.17 -2.78
C ARG A 49 11.40 9.01 -2.82
N PRO A 50 10.93 8.54 -3.97
CA PRO A 50 10.10 7.34 -4.02
C PRO A 50 10.92 6.10 -3.65
N VAL A 51 10.38 5.30 -2.72
CA VAL A 51 10.84 3.98 -2.32
C VAL A 51 9.73 2.98 -2.64
N LEU A 52 9.87 2.23 -3.74
CA LEU A 52 8.83 1.34 -4.26
C LEU A 52 9.10 -0.09 -3.80
N VAL A 53 8.31 -0.59 -2.87
CA VAL A 53 8.56 -1.87 -2.20
C VAL A 53 7.85 -3.02 -2.92
N ASP A 54 8.54 -4.14 -3.10
CA ASP A 54 7.92 -5.43 -3.35
C ASP A 54 7.60 -6.06 -1.98
N LEU A 55 6.33 -6.26 -1.63
CA LEU A 55 5.91 -6.89 -0.38
C LEU A 55 6.38 -8.35 -0.31
N LEU A 56 6.55 -8.92 0.90
CA LEU A 56 6.88 -10.36 1.03
C LEU A 56 5.83 -11.21 0.28
N GLY A 57 6.31 -12.26 -0.38
CA GLY A 57 5.46 -13.10 -1.22
C GLY A 57 5.29 -12.59 -2.65
N HIS A 58 5.75 -11.36 -2.96
CA HIS A 58 5.57 -10.70 -4.26
C HIS A 58 6.90 -10.31 -4.90
N GLY A 59 6.86 -10.11 -6.21
CA GLY A 59 7.96 -9.55 -6.98
C GLY A 59 9.31 -10.21 -6.74
N HIS A 60 10.32 -9.41 -6.49
CA HIS A 60 11.69 -9.84 -6.20
C HIS A 60 11.96 -10.04 -4.69
N SER A 61 10.97 -9.80 -3.82
CA SER A 61 11.06 -10.13 -2.41
C SER A 61 10.99 -11.63 -2.18
N ASP A 62 11.51 -12.08 -1.04
CA ASP A 62 11.46 -13.49 -0.64
C ASP A 62 10.00 -13.99 -0.50
N LYS A 63 9.84 -15.30 -0.62
CA LYS A 63 8.58 -16.03 -0.45
C LYS A 63 8.72 -17.05 0.68
N PRO A 64 8.98 -16.58 1.92
CA PRO A 64 9.18 -17.47 3.07
C PRO A 64 7.94 -18.28 3.39
N ASP A 65 8.13 -19.37 4.13
CA ASP A 65 7.04 -20.21 4.63
C ASP A 65 6.46 -19.60 5.91
N ILE A 66 5.65 -18.55 5.76
CA ILE A 66 4.97 -17.80 6.82
C ILE A 66 3.48 -17.66 6.53
N GLU A 67 2.71 -17.13 7.48
CA GLU A 67 1.27 -16.92 7.33
C GLU A 67 0.90 -15.72 6.45
N TYR A 68 1.82 -14.79 6.22
CA TYR A 68 1.59 -13.54 5.47
C TYR A 68 0.43 -12.69 6.03
N THR A 69 0.31 -12.62 7.36
CA THR A 69 -0.65 -11.72 7.99
C THR A 69 -0.33 -10.26 7.68
N VAL A 70 -1.33 -9.38 7.78
CA VAL A 70 -1.11 -7.92 7.63
C VAL A 70 -0.09 -7.43 8.67
N GLN A 71 -0.08 -8.02 9.86
CA GLN A 71 0.91 -7.75 10.90
C GLN A 71 2.34 -8.09 10.44
N GLN A 72 2.57 -9.28 9.89
CA GLN A 72 3.90 -9.70 9.41
C GLN A 72 4.40 -8.83 8.24
N GLN A 73 3.51 -8.45 7.34
CA GLN A 73 3.85 -7.50 6.27
C GLN A 73 4.23 -6.13 6.83
N ALA A 74 3.44 -5.61 7.77
CA ALA A 74 3.71 -4.32 8.43
C ALA A 74 5.06 -4.35 9.18
N GLU A 75 5.35 -5.40 9.93
CA GLU A 75 6.64 -5.58 10.64
C GLU A 75 7.83 -5.60 9.67
N SER A 76 7.66 -6.19 8.48
CA SER A 76 8.71 -6.16 7.46
C SER A 76 8.98 -4.73 6.92
N ILE A 77 7.94 -3.89 6.85
CA ILE A 77 8.11 -2.48 6.48
C ILE A 77 8.78 -1.69 7.62
N VAL A 78 8.47 -1.99 8.89
CA VAL A 78 9.19 -1.41 10.03
C VAL A 78 10.69 -1.72 9.95
N ASP A 79 11.06 -2.97 9.65
CA ASP A 79 12.46 -3.38 9.48
C ASP A 79 13.14 -2.64 8.31
N LEU A 80 12.42 -2.42 7.19
CA LEU A 80 12.92 -1.64 6.05
C LEU A 80 13.20 -0.18 6.46
N ILE A 81 12.24 0.48 7.12
CA ILE A 81 12.38 1.88 7.56
C ILE A 81 13.56 2.03 8.52
N SER A 82 13.74 1.09 9.44
CA SER A 82 14.89 1.02 10.35
C SER A 82 16.21 0.88 9.57
N THR A 83 16.25 0.00 8.55
CA THR A 83 17.44 -0.22 7.71
C THR A 83 17.79 1.01 6.87
N LEU A 84 16.78 1.77 6.44
CA LEU A 84 16.98 3.01 5.68
C LEU A 84 17.39 4.19 6.57
N GLU A 85 17.37 4.02 7.90
CA GLU A 85 17.69 5.06 8.90
C GLU A 85 16.91 6.36 8.69
N ILE A 86 15.64 6.24 8.26
CA ILE A 86 14.77 7.39 8.01
C ILE A 86 13.83 7.63 9.20
N SER A 87 13.78 8.89 9.67
CA SER A 87 12.92 9.30 10.78
C SER A 87 11.72 10.15 10.33
N LYS A 88 11.80 10.76 9.15
CA LYS A 88 10.71 11.52 8.51
C LYS A 88 10.39 10.90 7.17
N PHE A 89 9.14 10.52 6.96
CA PHE A 89 8.69 9.84 5.76
C PHE A 89 7.17 9.85 5.66
N SER A 90 6.67 9.58 4.46
CA SER A 90 5.27 9.30 4.20
C SER A 90 5.08 7.90 3.62
N ILE A 91 3.87 7.37 3.68
CA ILE A 91 3.52 6.07 3.11
C ILE A 91 2.31 6.22 2.20
N ALA A 92 2.42 5.74 0.96
CA ALA A 92 1.30 5.60 0.03
C ALA A 92 1.05 4.12 -0.24
N GLY A 93 -0.16 3.63 -0.02
CA GLY A 93 -0.48 2.22 -0.21
C GLY A 93 -1.79 2.01 -0.95
N ASN A 94 -1.75 1.16 -2.00
CA ASN A 94 -2.94 0.81 -2.76
C ASN A 94 -3.54 -0.52 -2.28
N SER A 95 -4.86 -0.57 -2.11
CA SER A 95 -5.60 -1.80 -1.85
C SER A 95 -5.04 -2.56 -0.64
N TYR A 96 -4.41 -3.72 -0.83
CA TYR A 96 -3.70 -4.46 0.21
C TYR A 96 -2.56 -3.64 0.83
N GLY A 97 -1.79 -2.89 0.02
CA GLY A 97 -0.78 -1.96 0.51
C GLY A 97 -1.38 -0.82 1.35
N GLY A 98 -2.59 -0.37 1.01
CA GLY A 98 -3.36 0.58 1.82
C GLY A 98 -3.71 0.03 3.20
N TRP A 99 -4.13 -1.23 3.26
CA TRP A 99 -4.39 -1.92 4.52
C TRP A 99 -3.14 -1.97 5.42
N ILE A 100 -1.99 -2.34 4.83
CA ILE A 100 -0.70 -2.34 5.53
C ILE A 100 -0.35 -0.92 6.01
N THR A 101 -0.59 0.11 5.19
CA THR A 101 -0.38 1.52 5.56
C THR A 101 -1.20 1.92 6.77
N LEU A 102 -2.50 1.58 6.79
CA LEU A 102 -3.37 1.83 7.94
C LEU A 102 -2.90 1.08 9.19
N LYS A 103 -2.48 -0.19 9.04
CA LYS A 103 -1.94 -0.98 10.15
C LYS A 103 -0.68 -0.37 10.74
N LEU A 104 0.23 0.11 9.90
CA LEU A 104 1.46 0.78 10.32
C LEU A 104 1.14 2.06 11.12
N ALA A 105 0.30 2.92 10.57
CA ALA A 105 -0.02 4.22 11.17
C ALA A 105 -0.91 4.12 12.42
N SER A 106 -1.62 3.00 12.62
CA SER A 106 -2.52 2.82 13.77
C SER A 106 -1.82 2.45 15.08
N GLY A 107 -0.48 2.42 15.13
CA GLY A 107 0.26 2.19 16.37
C GLY A 107 1.62 1.50 16.23
N MET A 108 2.15 1.31 15.01
CA MET A 108 3.48 0.73 14.80
C MET A 108 4.52 1.77 14.38
N LEU A 109 4.10 2.80 13.63
CA LEU A 109 4.92 3.89 13.12
C LEU A 109 4.14 5.21 13.19
N GLU A 110 4.86 6.32 13.18
CA GLU A 110 4.29 7.67 13.07
C GLU A 110 4.81 8.37 11.80
N PRO A 111 4.36 7.95 10.60
CA PRO A 111 4.70 8.66 9.37
C PRO A 111 4.14 10.07 9.41
N ASP A 112 4.85 11.04 8.80
CA ASP A 112 4.36 12.44 8.72
C ASP A 112 3.01 12.49 8.00
N MET A 113 2.87 11.70 6.92
CA MET A 113 1.61 11.58 6.16
C MET A 113 1.37 10.14 5.70
N ILE A 114 0.10 9.80 5.54
CA ILE A 114 -0.31 8.56 4.85
C ILE A 114 -1.29 8.85 3.72
N PHE A 115 -1.17 8.04 2.67
CA PHE A 115 -2.04 8.08 1.49
C PHE A 115 -2.63 6.68 1.27
N PRO A 116 -3.72 6.30 1.96
CA PRO A 116 -4.48 5.09 1.63
C PRO A 116 -5.18 5.29 0.27
N VAL A 117 -4.86 4.42 -0.71
CA VAL A 117 -5.34 4.53 -2.09
C VAL A 117 -6.23 3.33 -2.40
N ASP A 118 -7.52 3.56 -2.67
CA ASP A 118 -8.51 2.48 -2.89
C ASP A 118 -8.33 1.33 -1.89
N SER A 119 -8.20 1.70 -0.61
CA SER A 119 -7.64 0.83 0.42
C SER A 119 -8.60 -0.26 0.85
N ALA A 120 -8.09 -1.49 0.98
CA ALA A 120 -8.72 -2.53 1.79
C ALA A 120 -8.53 -2.25 3.29
N GLY A 121 -9.00 -3.15 4.14
CA GLY A 121 -8.65 -3.19 5.57
C GLY A 121 -9.78 -2.93 6.54
N ILE A 122 -10.85 -2.22 6.16
CA ILE A 122 -12.03 -2.02 7.02
C ILE A 122 -13.18 -3.00 6.70
N SER A 123 -13.02 -3.77 5.63
CA SER A 123 -13.95 -4.85 5.26
C SER A 123 -13.16 -6.00 4.62
N PRO A 124 -13.59 -7.25 4.80
CA PRO A 124 -13.01 -8.41 4.11
C PRO A 124 -13.39 -8.42 2.62
N ALA A 125 -13.14 -7.33 1.90
CA ALA A 125 -13.74 -7.02 0.62
C ALA A 125 -13.42 -8.02 -0.51
N LEU A 126 -12.30 -8.70 -0.47
CA LEU A 126 -11.90 -9.64 -1.54
C LEU A 126 -12.23 -11.10 -1.23
N SER A 127 -12.89 -11.39 -0.11
CA SER A 127 -12.98 -12.74 0.46
C SER A 127 -14.28 -13.48 0.23
N ASN A 128 -15.31 -12.84 -0.26
CA ASN A 128 -16.63 -13.47 -0.43
C ASN A 128 -16.77 -14.28 -1.74
N GLY A 129 -15.68 -14.45 -2.47
CA GLY A 129 -15.65 -15.23 -3.69
C GLY A 129 -15.57 -16.74 -3.42
N SER A 130 -16.21 -17.54 -4.28
CA SER A 130 -16.02 -18.99 -4.28
C SER A 130 -14.52 -19.34 -4.50
N ARG A 131 -14.10 -20.53 -4.04
CA ARG A 131 -12.74 -21.02 -4.28
C ARG A 131 -12.37 -21.02 -5.76
N GLU A 132 -13.34 -21.23 -6.63
CA GLU A 132 -13.16 -21.17 -8.07
C GLU A 132 -12.86 -19.74 -8.56
N ASN A 133 -13.56 -18.73 -8.04
CA ASN A 133 -13.25 -17.33 -8.37
C ASN A 133 -11.88 -16.93 -7.85
N MET A 134 -11.49 -17.36 -6.66
CA MET A 134 -10.15 -17.14 -6.13
C MET A 134 -9.08 -17.73 -7.03
N ASN A 135 -9.24 -18.97 -7.48
CA ASN A 135 -8.31 -19.60 -8.40
C ASN A 135 -8.19 -18.86 -9.73
N ARG A 136 -9.30 -18.38 -10.31
CA ARG A 136 -9.27 -17.56 -11.54
C ARG A 136 -8.48 -16.26 -11.36
N VAL A 137 -8.65 -15.58 -10.21
CA VAL A 137 -7.89 -14.37 -9.89
C VAL A 137 -6.39 -14.69 -9.78
N LEU A 138 -6.03 -15.74 -9.05
CA LEU A 138 -4.65 -16.18 -8.88
C LEU A 138 -4.01 -16.57 -10.23
N ASP A 139 -4.72 -17.35 -11.06
CA ASP A 139 -4.24 -17.73 -12.40
C ASP A 139 -3.98 -16.51 -13.28
N SER A 140 -4.87 -15.53 -13.23
CA SER A 140 -4.70 -14.28 -13.97
C SER A 140 -3.48 -13.50 -13.51
N ILE A 141 -3.28 -13.37 -12.18
CA ILE A 141 -2.11 -12.69 -11.60
C ILE A 141 -0.82 -13.41 -12.00
N LEU A 142 -0.77 -14.73 -11.86
CA LEU A 142 0.43 -15.53 -12.14
C LEU A 142 0.77 -15.56 -13.64
N LYS A 143 -0.23 -15.53 -14.51
CA LYS A 143 -0.03 -15.42 -15.96
C LYS A 143 0.60 -14.09 -16.36
N LEU A 144 0.19 -12.99 -15.72
CA LEU A 144 0.70 -11.65 -15.99
C LEU A 144 2.03 -11.36 -15.28
N ARG A 145 2.28 -12.03 -14.14
CA ARG A 145 3.39 -11.75 -13.22
C ARG A 145 3.97 -13.06 -12.68
N ASN A 146 4.74 -13.74 -13.53
CA ASN A 146 5.30 -15.08 -13.28
C ASN A 146 6.32 -15.15 -12.13
N TYR A 147 6.78 -14.02 -11.60
CA TYR A 147 7.65 -13.95 -10.43
C TYR A 147 6.89 -14.01 -9.08
N ASN A 148 5.57 -13.98 -9.09
CA ASN A 148 4.77 -14.22 -7.89
C ASN A 148 4.68 -15.72 -7.59
N ASN A 149 4.51 -16.06 -6.32
CA ASN A 149 4.38 -17.44 -5.84
C ASN A 149 2.92 -17.75 -5.47
N ARG A 150 2.34 -18.80 -6.04
CA ARG A 150 0.95 -19.20 -5.80
C ARG A 150 0.67 -19.42 -4.32
N ASN A 151 1.51 -20.19 -3.63
CA ASN A 151 1.27 -20.54 -2.22
C ASN A 151 1.28 -19.30 -1.32
N ALA A 152 2.20 -18.35 -1.57
CA ALA A 152 2.23 -17.08 -0.84
C ALA A 152 0.94 -16.28 -1.08
N LEU A 153 0.49 -16.15 -2.33
CA LEU A 153 -0.73 -15.41 -2.66
C LEU A 153 -1.97 -16.10 -2.07
N GLU A 154 -2.06 -17.42 -2.07
CA GLU A 154 -3.15 -18.18 -1.46
C GLU A 154 -3.23 -17.91 0.05
N ARG A 155 -2.10 -17.94 0.77
CA ARG A 155 -2.04 -17.62 2.20
C ARG A 155 -2.46 -16.19 2.49
N ILE A 156 -1.99 -15.21 1.70
CA ILE A 156 -2.42 -13.82 1.83
C ILE A 156 -3.94 -13.72 1.66
N MET A 157 -4.52 -14.37 0.64
CA MET A 157 -5.96 -14.35 0.42
C MET A 157 -6.73 -15.00 1.58
N GLU A 158 -6.24 -16.11 2.13
CA GLU A 158 -6.87 -16.78 3.29
C GLU A 158 -6.82 -15.89 4.55
N ASN A 159 -5.69 -15.23 4.81
CA ASN A 159 -5.57 -14.31 5.94
C ASN A 159 -6.47 -13.08 5.77
N ASN A 160 -6.59 -12.53 4.57
CA ASN A 160 -7.42 -11.37 4.30
C ASN A 160 -8.94 -11.62 4.55
N LYS A 161 -9.37 -12.89 4.69
CA LYS A 161 -10.75 -13.24 5.08
C LYS A 161 -10.98 -13.17 6.58
N LYS A 162 -9.92 -13.22 7.38
CA LYS A 162 -10.02 -13.31 8.83
C LYS A 162 -10.46 -11.97 9.43
N GLN A 163 -11.40 -12.03 10.36
CA GLN A 163 -11.95 -10.83 11.00
C GLN A 163 -10.90 -10.10 11.86
N GLU A 164 -9.99 -10.85 12.47
CA GLU A 164 -8.89 -10.33 13.28
C GLU A 164 -7.84 -9.54 12.49
N GLU A 165 -7.75 -9.74 11.18
CA GLU A 165 -6.88 -8.94 10.32
C GLU A 165 -7.43 -7.53 10.06
N LYS A 166 -8.73 -7.32 10.26
CA LYS A 166 -9.40 -6.03 10.04
C LYS A 166 -8.88 -4.93 10.94
N ILE A 167 -8.75 -3.74 10.38
CA ILE A 167 -8.47 -2.55 11.19
C ILE A 167 -9.76 -2.13 11.90
N SER A 168 -9.74 -2.09 13.22
CA SER A 168 -10.89 -1.66 14.01
C SER A 168 -11.10 -0.15 13.94
N ASP A 169 -12.31 0.29 14.24
CA ASP A 169 -12.63 1.72 14.31
C ASP A 169 -11.76 2.45 15.34
N THR A 170 -11.46 1.81 16.46
CA THR A 170 -10.53 2.34 17.47
C THR A 170 -9.12 2.49 16.90
N ALA A 171 -8.63 1.51 16.12
CA ALA A 171 -7.31 1.59 15.50
C ALA A 171 -7.25 2.71 14.45
N LEU A 172 -8.31 2.91 13.65
CA LEU A 172 -8.40 4.05 12.73
C LEU A 172 -8.38 5.39 13.50
N GLY A 173 -9.11 5.50 14.61
CA GLY A 173 -9.11 6.69 15.46
C GLY A 173 -7.77 7.01 16.14
N ASN A 174 -6.88 6.02 16.26
CA ASN A 174 -5.53 6.19 16.83
C ASN A 174 -4.52 6.75 15.83
N ILE A 175 -4.84 6.83 14.53
CA ILE A 175 -3.94 7.37 13.51
C ILE A 175 -3.70 8.85 13.77
N LYS A 176 -2.43 9.24 13.95
CA LYS A 176 -1.99 10.62 14.19
C LYS A 176 -1.41 11.29 12.94
N SER A 177 -1.00 10.50 11.97
CA SER A 177 -0.45 10.97 10.70
C SER A 177 -1.46 11.83 9.95
N LYS A 178 -1.01 12.89 9.30
CA LYS A 178 -1.84 13.59 8.30
C LYS A 178 -2.31 12.56 7.27
N THR A 179 -3.60 12.48 7.02
CA THR A 179 -4.19 11.44 6.18
C THR A 179 -4.93 12.02 5.01
N THR A 180 -4.50 11.70 3.79
CA THR A 180 -5.23 11.97 2.55
C THR A 180 -5.62 10.64 1.93
N ILE A 181 -6.90 10.32 2.00
CA ILE A 181 -7.49 9.12 1.40
C ILE A 181 -7.73 9.43 -0.08
N ILE A 182 -7.25 8.58 -0.99
CA ILE A 182 -7.42 8.77 -2.43
C ILE A 182 -8.25 7.62 -2.98
N TRP A 183 -9.27 7.93 -3.80
CA TRP A 183 -10.16 6.91 -4.33
C TRP A 183 -10.55 7.16 -5.78
N GLY A 184 -10.54 6.11 -6.61
CA GLY A 184 -11.10 6.17 -7.96
C GLY A 184 -12.63 6.10 -7.94
N SER A 185 -13.31 7.05 -8.62
CA SER A 185 -14.77 7.07 -8.67
C SER A 185 -15.39 5.87 -9.40
N ALA A 186 -14.61 5.23 -10.28
CA ALA A 186 -14.99 4.06 -11.05
C ALA A 186 -14.39 2.75 -10.50
N ASP A 187 -13.93 2.76 -9.22
CA ASP A 187 -13.45 1.53 -8.57
C ASP A 187 -14.61 0.52 -8.43
N ASN A 188 -14.51 -0.55 -9.18
CA ASN A 188 -15.48 -1.66 -9.19
C ASN A 188 -15.03 -2.87 -8.34
N ILE A 189 -13.89 -2.74 -7.64
CA ILE A 189 -13.33 -3.76 -6.73
C ILE A 189 -13.67 -3.43 -5.30
N ILE A 190 -13.36 -2.20 -4.85
CA ILE A 190 -13.68 -1.70 -3.52
C ILE A 190 -14.48 -0.39 -3.65
N PRO A 191 -15.76 -0.38 -3.27
CA PRO A 191 -16.60 0.81 -3.42
C PRO A 191 -16.08 2.02 -2.65
N VAL A 192 -16.22 3.22 -3.21
CA VAL A 192 -15.81 4.51 -2.60
C VAL A 192 -16.42 4.75 -1.22
N SER A 193 -17.53 4.09 -0.90
CA SER A 193 -18.14 4.13 0.45
C SER A 193 -17.19 3.70 1.56
N TYR A 194 -16.16 2.88 1.25
CA TYR A 194 -15.09 2.55 2.21
C TYR A 194 -14.16 3.75 2.45
N GLY A 195 -13.90 4.56 1.43
CA GLY A 195 -13.18 5.83 1.58
C GLY A 195 -13.90 6.79 2.53
N HIS A 196 -15.21 6.98 2.34
CA HIS A 196 -16.04 7.78 3.26
C HIS A 196 -16.08 7.21 4.67
N ALA A 197 -16.14 5.88 4.81
CA ALA A 197 -16.10 5.24 6.13
C ALA A 197 -14.76 5.46 6.84
N MET A 198 -13.63 5.43 6.12
CA MET A 198 -12.30 5.76 6.68
C MET A 198 -12.23 7.23 7.09
N GLU A 199 -12.65 8.15 6.22
CA GLU A 199 -12.68 9.59 6.48
C GLU A 199 -13.46 9.92 7.75
N SER A 200 -14.60 9.27 7.96
CA SER A 200 -15.43 9.49 9.16
C SER A 200 -14.77 9.02 10.46
N LYS A 201 -13.72 8.19 10.41
CA LYS A 201 -13.08 7.55 11.57
C LYS A 201 -11.67 8.05 11.84
N ILE A 202 -10.96 8.55 10.83
CA ILE A 202 -9.60 9.09 10.96
C ILE A 202 -9.70 10.59 11.13
N SER A 203 -9.41 11.08 12.33
CA SER A 203 -9.54 12.50 12.65
C SER A 203 -8.64 13.37 11.78
N GLY A 204 -9.20 14.42 11.18
CA GLY A 204 -8.48 15.36 10.33
C GLY A 204 -8.06 14.80 8.98
N SER A 205 -8.58 13.63 8.59
CA SER A 205 -8.39 13.12 7.22
C SER A 205 -9.25 13.87 6.20
N GLU A 206 -8.85 13.77 4.94
CA GLU A 206 -9.65 14.20 3.79
C GLU A 206 -9.74 13.08 2.78
N LEU A 207 -10.86 13.01 2.06
CA LEU A 207 -11.06 12.09 0.95
C LEU A 207 -11.02 12.84 -0.37
N ILE A 208 -10.11 12.44 -1.26
CA ILE A 208 -10.03 12.93 -2.64
C ILE A 208 -10.54 11.83 -3.57
N ILE A 209 -11.61 12.12 -4.31
CA ILE A 209 -12.18 11.19 -5.29
C ILE A 209 -11.68 11.60 -6.68
N MET A 210 -10.90 10.74 -7.32
CA MET A 210 -10.40 10.93 -8.68
C MET A 210 -11.46 10.49 -9.69
N ALA A 211 -11.99 11.45 -10.45
CA ALA A 211 -13.06 11.19 -11.42
C ALA A 211 -12.58 10.24 -12.53
N ASN A 212 -13.40 9.25 -12.86
CA ASN A 212 -13.15 8.23 -13.89
C ASN A 212 -11.95 7.29 -13.65
N ALA A 213 -11.20 7.42 -12.55
CA ALA A 213 -10.19 6.46 -12.18
C ALA A 213 -10.82 5.18 -11.60
N GLY A 214 -10.23 4.03 -11.90
CA GLY A 214 -10.59 2.74 -11.34
C GLY A 214 -9.85 2.43 -10.04
N HIS A 215 -9.66 1.13 -9.75
CA HIS A 215 -8.98 0.63 -8.53
C HIS A 215 -7.49 0.97 -8.43
N THR A 216 -6.89 1.49 -9.51
CA THR A 216 -5.47 1.84 -9.57
C THR A 216 -5.28 3.25 -10.14
N PRO A 217 -5.77 4.31 -9.45
CA PRO A 217 -5.78 5.67 -9.97
C PRO A 217 -4.37 6.17 -10.35
N PHE A 218 -3.34 5.72 -9.66
CA PHE A 218 -1.94 6.01 -9.97
C PHE A 218 -1.41 5.36 -11.27
N ILE A 219 -2.16 4.41 -11.85
CA ILE A 219 -1.90 3.82 -13.17
C ILE A 219 -2.77 4.46 -14.23
N ASP A 220 -4.04 4.73 -13.90
CA ASP A 220 -5.05 5.24 -14.80
C ASP A 220 -4.81 6.73 -15.09
N MET A 221 -4.44 7.51 -14.07
CA MET A 221 -4.24 8.96 -14.12
C MET A 221 -2.96 9.36 -13.35
N PRO A 222 -1.77 8.92 -13.80
CA PRO A 222 -0.54 8.99 -13.03
C PRO A 222 -0.08 10.41 -12.72
N GLU A 223 -0.31 11.37 -13.61
CA GLU A 223 0.04 12.78 -13.44
C GLU A 223 -0.84 13.42 -12.35
N GLU A 224 -2.16 13.29 -12.47
CA GLU A 224 -3.11 13.84 -11.49
C GLU A 224 -2.92 13.22 -10.11
N PHE A 225 -2.64 11.91 -10.04
CA PHE A 225 -2.30 11.24 -8.79
C PHE A 225 -1.02 11.81 -8.17
N ALA A 226 0.04 11.97 -8.97
CA ALA A 226 1.30 12.54 -8.51
C ALA A 226 1.11 13.98 -8.00
N ASP A 227 0.29 14.79 -8.67
CA ASP A 227 -0.02 16.17 -8.25
C ASP A 227 -0.67 16.22 -6.87
N ILE A 228 -1.52 15.25 -6.53
CA ILE A 228 -2.08 15.15 -5.18
C ILE A 228 -0.95 14.93 -4.17
N ILE A 229 -0.07 13.95 -4.38
CA ILE A 229 1.07 13.67 -3.49
C ILE A 229 1.98 14.89 -3.37
N ASN A 230 2.39 15.49 -4.51
CA ASN A 230 3.28 16.64 -4.57
C ASN A 230 2.74 17.81 -3.74
N ARG A 231 1.48 18.18 -3.97
CA ARG A 231 0.82 19.26 -3.25
C ARG A 231 0.78 18.99 -1.75
N LYS A 232 0.36 17.81 -1.32
CA LYS A 232 0.25 17.48 0.10
C LYS A 232 1.59 17.49 0.84
N ILE A 233 2.62 16.94 0.21
CA ILE A 233 4.00 16.97 0.75
C ILE A 233 4.49 18.42 0.86
N LYS A 234 4.29 19.24 -0.17
CA LYS A 234 4.70 20.64 -0.22
C LYS A 234 3.96 21.51 0.81
N ASP A 235 2.64 21.37 0.90
CA ASP A 235 1.81 22.10 1.87
C ASP A 235 2.16 21.77 3.33
N SER A 236 2.79 20.61 3.54
CA SER A 236 3.29 20.18 4.85
C SER A 236 4.74 20.58 5.12
N SER A 237 5.39 21.32 4.20
CA SER A 237 6.79 21.76 4.29
C SER A 237 7.77 20.58 4.48
N LEU A 238 7.47 19.45 3.86
CA LEU A 238 8.29 18.24 3.92
C LEU A 238 9.28 18.14 2.75
N CYS A 239 9.16 19.10 1.82
CA CYS A 239 9.92 19.11 0.58
C CYS A 239 10.28 20.52 0.15
#